data_2b4b7903f64a99985fd572e591689d31
#
_entry.id   2b4b7903f64a99985fd572e591689d31
#
_cell.length_a   1.000
_cell.length_b   1.000
_cell.length_c   1.000
_cell.angle_alpha   90.00
_cell.angle_beta   90.00
_cell.angle_gamma   90.00
#
_symmetry.space_group_name_H-M   'P 1'
#
loop_
_entity.id
_entity.type
_entity.pdbx_description
1 polymer ?
#
loop_
_entity_poly.entity_id
_entity_poly.type
_entity_poly.pdbx_seq_one_letter_code
_entity_poly.pdbx_strand_id
1 'polypeptide(L)'
;MVQTILILAANPKGTTQLRLDEEVREIDAGLQRAKHRDQFVLEQKWAVRPRDIHRAMLDINPSIVHFSGHGTGDEGLVFEDETGSAKLVDGEALAGLFELFADQVECVVLNGCYSQVQALAIAQHVNYVIGMKKAIGDRAAIEFAVAFYDALASGRPVEFAYKFGCAAIRLAGVPEQLTPILKKKPDIDEKVIKISLPQEQLSVPNELASEPDQELNDSDREILTELLIRSGRAEYSARKALCIKTGIEPNQLGFLRQSTDADFALELISYLHSVDDKQALCKICKELEIVFKRGKYSADLENIKSKLNCK
;
A
#
# COMPACT_ATOMS: atom_id res chain seq x y z
N MET A 1 -24.12 3.41 -9.08
CA MET A 1 -24.33 2.15 -8.33
C MET A 1 -24.07 2.42 -6.86
N VAL A 2 -24.82 1.80 -5.96
CA VAL A 2 -24.55 1.87 -4.51
C VAL A 2 -23.39 0.93 -4.19
N GLN A 3 -22.39 1.41 -3.48
CA GLN A 3 -21.25 0.63 -2.98
C GLN A 3 -21.51 0.22 -1.55
N THR A 4 -21.48 -1.07 -1.27
CA THR A 4 -21.63 -1.59 0.09
C THR A 4 -20.25 -1.86 0.70
N ILE A 5 -20.02 -1.21 1.84
CA ILE A 5 -18.81 -1.37 2.66
C ILE A 5 -19.16 -2.33 3.80
N LEU A 6 -18.46 -3.45 3.90
CA LEU A 6 -18.57 -4.40 5.00
C LEU A 6 -17.39 -4.25 5.95
N ILE A 7 -17.64 -3.77 7.16
CA ILE A 7 -16.66 -3.77 8.25
C ILE A 7 -16.70 -5.11 8.99
N LEU A 8 -15.56 -5.75 9.15
CA LEU A 8 -15.33 -6.96 9.94
C LEU A 8 -14.43 -6.60 11.12
N ALA A 9 -15.01 -6.39 12.30
CA ALA A 9 -14.28 -5.97 13.50
C ALA A 9 -14.08 -7.14 14.46
N ALA A 10 -12.83 -7.39 14.86
CA ALA A 10 -12.48 -8.45 15.82
C ALA A 10 -11.48 -7.95 16.87
N ASN A 11 -11.85 -8.13 18.15
CA ASN A 11 -11.05 -7.70 19.28
C ASN A 11 -11.03 -8.80 20.37
N PRO A 12 -10.34 -9.94 20.11
CA PRO A 12 -10.42 -11.13 20.94
C PRO A 12 -9.97 -10.92 22.37
N LYS A 13 -10.53 -11.68 23.29
CA LYS A 13 -10.09 -11.69 24.69
C LYS A 13 -8.61 -12.06 24.79
N GLY A 14 -7.91 -11.38 25.69
CA GLY A 14 -6.47 -11.63 25.95
C GLY A 14 -5.54 -10.91 24.96
N THR A 15 -6.06 -10.18 23.99
CA THR A 15 -5.29 -9.27 23.13
C THR A 15 -5.35 -7.83 23.66
N THR A 16 -4.47 -6.96 23.18
CA THR A 16 -4.55 -5.52 23.47
C THR A 16 -5.85 -4.96 22.92
N GLN A 17 -6.59 -4.24 23.77
CA GLN A 17 -7.85 -3.63 23.33
C GLN A 17 -7.57 -2.52 22.31
N LEU A 18 -8.15 -2.64 21.10
CA LEU A 18 -8.11 -1.63 20.05
C LEU A 18 -9.40 -0.78 20.07
N ARG A 19 -9.32 0.45 19.58
CA ARG A 19 -10.45 1.39 19.53
C ARG A 19 -11.24 1.24 18.21
N LEU A 20 -11.67 0.00 17.92
CA LEU A 20 -12.38 -0.33 16.68
C LEU A 20 -13.73 0.39 16.57
N ASP A 21 -14.39 0.62 17.70
CA ASP A 21 -15.63 1.38 17.79
C ASP A 21 -15.46 2.85 17.38
N GLU A 22 -14.33 3.46 17.74
CA GLU A 22 -14.00 4.81 17.30
C GLU A 22 -13.72 4.85 15.81
N GLU A 23 -12.92 3.93 15.29
CA GLU A 23 -12.64 3.82 13.86
C GLU A 23 -13.93 3.74 13.04
N VAL A 24 -14.80 2.80 13.37
CA VAL A 24 -16.06 2.59 12.65
C VAL A 24 -17.01 3.77 12.76
N ARG A 25 -17.11 4.38 13.94
CA ARG A 25 -17.91 5.58 14.17
C ARG A 25 -17.44 6.76 13.32
N GLU A 26 -16.14 7.01 13.26
CA GLU A 26 -15.59 8.13 12.48
C GLU A 26 -15.71 7.88 10.96
N ILE A 27 -15.55 6.62 10.50
CA ILE A 27 -15.84 6.25 9.11
C ILE A 27 -17.31 6.53 8.78
N ASP A 28 -18.25 6.05 9.59
CA ASP A 28 -19.69 6.28 9.36
C ASP A 28 -20.02 7.77 9.34
N ALA A 29 -19.52 8.53 10.31
CA ALA A 29 -19.71 9.98 10.35
C ALA A 29 -19.15 10.68 9.11
N GLY A 30 -18.01 10.23 8.57
CA GLY A 30 -17.43 10.71 7.32
C GLY A 30 -18.33 10.45 6.12
N LEU A 31 -18.78 9.22 5.98
CA LEU A 31 -19.71 8.81 4.91
C LEU A 31 -21.01 9.60 4.94
N GLN A 32 -21.61 9.81 6.13
CA GLN A 32 -22.85 10.57 6.28
C GLN A 32 -22.71 12.05 5.92
N ARG A 33 -21.54 12.66 6.13
CA ARG A 33 -21.25 14.06 5.75
C ARG A 33 -20.95 14.21 4.26
N ALA A 34 -20.57 13.13 3.58
CA ALA A 34 -20.06 13.20 2.22
C ALA A 34 -21.12 13.66 1.20
N LYS A 35 -20.65 14.32 0.13
CA LYS A 35 -21.50 14.75 -0.97
C LYS A 35 -22.20 13.57 -1.67
N HIS A 36 -21.56 12.43 -1.72
CA HIS A 36 -22.06 11.22 -2.38
C HIS A 36 -22.52 10.15 -1.39
N ARG A 37 -22.96 10.54 -0.19
CA ARG A 37 -23.40 9.62 0.89
C ARG A 37 -24.43 8.58 0.42
N ASP A 38 -25.34 8.95 -0.46
CA ASP A 38 -26.37 8.05 -0.99
C ASP A 38 -25.84 6.93 -1.89
N GLN A 39 -24.54 6.99 -2.23
CA GLN A 39 -23.86 5.95 -2.99
C GLN A 39 -23.16 4.92 -2.11
N PHE A 40 -23.19 5.08 -0.79
CA PHE A 40 -22.53 4.19 0.15
C PHE A 40 -23.49 3.64 1.19
N VAL A 41 -23.36 2.33 1.47
CA VAL A 41 -24.02 1.65 2.59
C VAL A 41 -22.95 1.01 3.44
N LEU A 42 -22.97 1.29 4.75
CA LEU A 42 -22.03 0.73 5.71
C LEU A 42 -22.69 -0.38 6.51
N GLU A 43 -22.22 -1.61 6.35
CA GLU A 43 -22.59 -2.78 7.10
C GLU A 43 -21.50 -3.18 8.07
N GLN A 44 -21.85 -3.54 9.30
CA GLN A 44 -20.88 -3.80 10.36
C GLN A 44 -21.12 -5.18 10.98
N LYS A 45 -20.04 -5.94 11.17
CA LYS A 45 -20.03 -7.19 11.94
C LYS A 45 -18.98 -7.08 13.02
N TRP A 46 -19.38 -7.35 14.26
CA TRP A 46 -18.54 -7.24 15.45
C TRP A 46 -18.28 -8.61 16.06
N ALA A 47 -17.14 -8.73 16.78
CA ALA A 47 -16.71 -10.00 17.36
C ALA A 47 -16.68 -11.13 16.33
N VAL A 48 -16.08 -10.81 15.17
CA VAL A 48 -16.19 -11.63 13.96
C VAL A 48 -15.40 -12.93 14.11
N ARG A 49 -16.09 -14.05 13.86
CA ARG A 49 -15.51 -15.38 13.76
C ARG A 49 -15.32 -15.76 12.27
N PRO A 50 -14.46 -16.72 11.93
CA PRO A 50 -14.29 -17.15 10.55
C PRO A 50 -15.59 -17.52 9.82
N ARG A 51 -16.52 -18.14 10.54
CA ARG A 51 -17.88 -18.48 10.05
C ARG A 51 -18.70 -17.24 9.67
N ASP A 52 -18.53 -16.16 10.39
CA ASP A 52 -19.32 -14.95 10.17
C ASP A 52 -18.85 -14.21 8.92
N ILE A 53 -17.58 -14.37 8.51
CA ILE A 53 -17.02 -13.76 7.29
C ILE A 53 -17.79 -14.26 6.05
N HIS A 54 -17.78 -15.59 5.80
CA HIS A 54 -18.40 -16.12 4.58
C HIS A 54 -19.93 -15.90 4.55
N ARG A 55 -20.61 -15.91 5.71
CA ARG A 55 -22.03 -15.56 5.79
C ARG A 55 -22.28 -14.10 5.42
N ALA A 56 -21.49 -13.18 5.99
CA ALA A 56 -21.60 -11.76 5.66
C ALA A 56 -21.33 -11.48 4.18
N MET A 57 -20.35 -12.17 3.59
CA MET A 57 -20.07 -12.06 2.15
C MET A 57 -21.29 -12.46 1.30
N LEU A 58 -21.95 -13.58 1.63
CA LEU A 58 -23.14 -14.06 0.91
C LEU A 58 -24.37 -13.16 1.12
N ASP A 59 -24.60 -12.73 2.37
CA ASP A 59 -25.81 -11.99 2.74
C ASP A 59 -25.77 -10.52 2.28
N ILE A 60 -24.59 -9.90 2.31
CA ILE A 60 -24.40 -8.46 2.09
C ILE A 60 -23.94 -8.16 0.67
N ASN A 61 -23.19 -9.07 0.05
CA ASN A 61 -22.62 -8.87 -1.28
C ASN A 61 -21.80 -7.58 -1.40
N PRO A 62 -20.75 -7.38 -0.58
CA PRO A 62 -20.07 -6.11 -0.48
C PRO A 62 -19.16 -5.82 -1.68
N SER A 63 -19.01 -4.54 -2.04
CA SER A 63 -18.01 -4.07 -2.99
C SER A 63 -16.67 -3.71 -2.32
N ILE A 64 -16.72 -3.36 -1.03
CA ILE A 64 -15.52 -3.08 -0.24
C ILE A 64 -15.61 -3.88 1.07
N VAL A 65 -14.52 -4.58 1.42
CA VAL A 65 -14.41 -5.30 2.71
C VAL A 65 -13.30 -4.67 3.52
N HIS A 66 -13.60 -4.29 4.76
CA HIS A 66 -12.65 -3.71 5.69
C HIS A 66 -12.52 -4.59 6.92
N PHE A 67 -11.36 -5.19 7.12
CA PHE A 67 -11.01 -5.84 8.38
C PHE A 67 -10.37 -4.82 9.32
N SER A 68 -10.87 -4.75 10.55
CA SER A 68 -10.31 -3.94 11.62
C SER A 68 -10.03 -4.83 12.84
N GLY A 69 -8.77 -4.96 13.23
CA GLY A 69 -8.35 -5.88 14.29
C GLY A 69 -6.85 -6.14 14.32
N HIS A 70 -6.46 -7.25 14.94
CA HIS A 70 -5.07 -7.65 15.05
C HIS A 70 -4.57 -8.46 13.85
N GLY A 71 -3.28 -8.33 13.55
CA GLY A 71 -2.56 -9.17 12.59
C GLY A 71 -1.21 -9.60 13.16
N THR A 72 -0.76 -10.78 12.79
CA THR A 72 0.45 -11.44 13.28
C THR A 72 1.47 -11.77 12.18
N GLY A 73 1.36 -11.10 11.03
CA GLY A 73 2.22 -11.37 9.87
C GLY A 73 1.87 -12.70 9.20
N ASP A 74 2.85 -13.57 9.03
CA ASP A 74 2.71 -14.84 8.29
C ASP A 74 1.66 -15.78 8.92
N GLU A 75 1.42 -15.69 10.23
CA GLU A 75 0.44 -16.52 10.91
C GLU A 75 -1.02 -16.13 10.59
N GLY A 76 -1.27 -14.89 10.17
CA GLY A 76 -2.58 -14.47 9.70
C GLY A 76 -3.21 -13.27 10.40
N LEU A 77 -4.49 -13.03 10.10
CA LEU A 77 -5.34 -12.08 10.80
C LEU A 77 -6.03 -12.76 11.98
N VAL A 78 -6.27 -12.00 13.04
CA VAL A 78 -6.80 -12.51 14.30
C VAL A 78 -8.30 -12.21 14.39
N PHE A 79 -9.10 -13.25 14.30
CA PHE A 79 -10.55 -13.24 14.51
C PHE A 79 -10.89 -13.80 15.90
N GLU A 80 -12.18 -13.94 16.19
CA GLU A 80 -12.64 -14.57 17.42
C GLU A 80 -13.08 -16.02 17.17
N ASP A 81 -12.96 -16.86 18.18
CA ASP A 81 -13.61 -18.17 18.22
C ASP A 81 -14.98 -18.12 18.93
N GLU A 82 -15.59 -19.28 19.15
CA GLU A 82 -16.90 -19.38 19.82
C GLU A 82 -16.87 -18.94 21.29
N THR A 83 -15.70 -18.81 21.89
CA THR A 83 -15.49 -18.35 23.28
C THR A 83 -15.09 -16.88 23.37
N GLY A 84 -14.87 -16.23 22.22
CA GLY A 84 -14.31 -14.89 22.09
C GLY A 84 -12.79 -14.85 22.25
N SER A 85 -12.11 -16.00 22.16
CA SER A 85 -10.65 -16.09 22.17
C SER A 85 -10.08 -15.89 20.77
N ALA A 86 -8.76 -15.62 20.66
CA ALA A 86 -8.11 -15.41 19.40
C ALA A 86 -8.13 -16.66 18.49
N LYS A 87 -8.53 -16.45 17.23
CA LYS A 87 -8.51 -17.44 16.17
C LYS A 87 -7.80 -16.87 14.95
N LEU A 88 -6.67 -17.45 14.58
CA LEU A 88 -5.91 -17.07 13.39
C LEU A 88 -6.58 -17.58 12.12
N VAL A 89 -6.56 -16.75 11.09
CA VAL A 89 -6.94 -17.08 9.71
C VAL A 89 -5.81 -16.63 8.80
N ASP A 90 -5.18 -17.58 8.13
CA ASP A 90 -4.04 -17.34 7.26
C ASP A 90 -4.42 -16.66 5.93
N GLY A 91 -3.39 -16.21 5.21
CA GLY A 91 -3.56 -15.48 3.97
C GLY A 91 -4.12 -16.32 2.83
N GLU A 92 -3.81 -17.63 2.77
CA GLU A 92 -4.30 -18.53 1.72
C GLU A 92 -5.79 -18.79 1.89
N ALA A 93 -6.24 -19.02 3.13
CA ALA A 93 -7.66 -19.20 3.43
C ALA A 93 -8.49 -17.96 3.07
N LEU A 94 -7.96 -16.76 3.38
CA LEU A 94 -8.61 -15.50 3.00
C LEU A 94 -8.59 -15.30 1.47
N ALA A 95 -7.46 -15.54 0.80
CA ALA A 95 -7.36 -15.42 -0.65
C ALA A 95 -8.33 -16.34 -1.37
N GLY A 96 -8.42 -17.62 -0.95
CA GLY A 96 -9.39 -18.57 -1.50
C GLY A 96 -10.85 -18.16 -1.30
N LEU A 97 -11.18 -17.51 -0.18
CA LEU A 97 -12.50 -16.92 0.00
C LEU A 97 -12.74 -15.77 -0.97
N PHE A 98 -11.82 -14.80 -1.05
CA PHE A 98 -11.96 -13.64 -1.92
C PHE A 98 -11.92 -13.98 -3.41
N GLU A 99 -11.27 -15.09 -3.81
CA GLU A 99 -11.33 -15.61 -5.18
C GLU A 99 -12.78 -15.88 -5.62
N LEU A 100 -13.62 -16.44 -4.71
CA LEU A 100 -15.02 -16.73 -5.00
C LEU A 100 -15.90 -15.48 -5.18
N PHE A 101 -15.43 -14.33 -4.70
CA PHE A 101 -16.14 -13.05 -4.76
C PHE A 101 -15.39 -11.99 -5.57
N ALA A 102 -14.44 -12.42 -6.42
CA ALA A 102 -13.56 -11.52 -7.18
C ALA A 102 -14.29 -10.68 -8.24
N ASP A 103 -15.49 -11.04 -8.62
CA ASP A 103 -16.35 -10.30 -9.53
C ASP A 103 -17.15 -9.18 -8.86
N GLN A 104 -17.23 -9.18 -7.53
CA GLN A 104 -18.03 -8.24 -6.73
C GLN A 104 -17.15 -7.34 -5.87
N VAL A 105 -16.16 -7.92 -5.17
CA VAL A 105 -15.27 -7.18 -4.26
C VAL A 105 -14.21 -6.46 -5.06
N GLU A 106 -14.29 -5.14 -5.07
CA GLU A 106 -13.33 -4.27 -5.75
C GLU A 106 -12.12 -3.93 -4.87
N CYS A 107 -12.35 -3.73 -3.57
CA CYS A 107 -11.31 -3.29 -2.64
C CYS A 107 -11.39 -4.04 -1.30
N VAL A 108 -10.23 -4.43 -0.78
CA VAL A 108 -10.08 -4.98 0.57
C VAL A 108 -9.11 -4.12 1.37
N VAL A 109 -9.50 -3.72 2.57
CA VAL A 109 -8.66 -3.00 3.53
C VAL A 109 -8.40 -3.90 4.74
N LEU A 110 -7.14 -4.21 4.99
CA LEU A 110 -6.70 -5.03 6.11
C LEU A 110 -6.02 -4.13 7.16
N ASN A 111 -6.82 -3.49 8.00
CA ASN A 111 -6.36 -2.59 9.05
C ASN A 111 -5.92 -3.37 10.30
N GLY A 112 -4.86 -4.13 10.15
CA GLY A 112 -4.23 -4.95 11.18
C GLY A 112 -2.72 -5.02 10.97
N CYS A 113 -1.96 -5.10 12.05
CA CYS A 113 -0.49 -5.13 12.01
C CYS A 113 0.04 -6.25 11.10
N TYR A 114 1.10 -5.96 10.31
CA TYR A 114 1.80 -6.93 9.45
C TYR A 114 0.91 -7.67 8.44
N SER A 115 -0.22 -7.10 8.04
CA SER A 115 -1.19 -7.72 7.10
C SER A 115 -0.75 -7.70 5.64
N GLN A 116 0.51 -7.32 5.36
CA GLN A 116 1.07 -7.30 4.00
C GLN A 116 1.01 -8.68 3.32
N VAL A 117 1.26 -9.76 4.04
CA VAL A 117 1.27 -11.13 3.48
C VAL A 117 -0.12 -11.51 2.99
N GLN A 118 -1.14 -11.26 3.81
CA GLN A 118 -2.54 -11.47 3.43
C GLN A 118 -2.96 -10.58 2.27
N ALA A 119 -2.51 -9.31 2.28
CA ALA A 119 -2.78 -8.38 1.19
C ALA A 119 -2.19 -8.84 -0.14
N LEU A 120 -0.98 -9.41 -0.15
CA LEU A 120 -0.35 -9.97 -1.34
C LEU A 120 -1.13 -11.18 -1.88
N ALA A 121 -1.58 -12.07 -1.01
CA ALA A 121 -2.35 -13.25 -1.40
C ALA A 121 -3.71 -12.87 -1.99
N ILE A 122 -4.46 -11.98 -1.33
CA ILE A 122 -5.77 -11.51 -1.78
C ILE A 122 -5.68 -10.70 -3.09
N ALA A 123 -4.61 -9.94 -3.29
CA ALA A 123 -4.42 -9.12 -4.50
C ALA A 123 -4.24 -9.94 -5.79
N GLN A 124 -4.07 -11.26 -5.71
CA GLN A 124 -4.15 -12.12 -6.89
C GLN A 124 -5.58 -12.19 -7.47
N HIS A 125 -6.58 -11.90 -6.66
CA HIS A 125 -8.00 -12.06 -7.01
C HIS A 125 -8.77 -10.74 -7.01
N VAL A 126 -8.46 -9.82 -6.07
CA VAL A 126 -9.17 -8.55 -5.86
C VAL A 126 -8.36 -7.38 -6.44
N ASN A 127 -9.08 -6.43 -7.06
CA ASN A 127 -8.46 -5.32 -7.79
C ASN A 127 -7.53 -4.45 -6.93
N TYR A 128 -7.96 -4.11 -5.70
CA TYR A 128 -7.20 -3.28 -4.79
C TYR A 128 -7.17 -3.91 -3.40
N VAL A 129 -6.00 -4.07 -2.83
CA VAL A 129 -5.87 -4.55 -1.44
C VAL A 129 -4.91 -3.66 -0.68
N ILE A 130 -5.37 -3.13 0.43
CA ILE A 130 -4.55 -2.34 1.36
C ILE A 130 -4.21 -3.22 2.56
N GLY A 131 -2.94 -3.28 2.91
CA GLY A 131 -2.44 -3.95 4.10
C GLY A 131 -1.39 -3.11 4.82
N MET A 132 -0.87 -3.61 5.94
CA MET A 132 0.15 -2.94 6.73
C MET A 132 1.45 -3.73 6.68
N LYS A 133 2.55 -3.10 6.25
CA LYS A 133 3.85 -3.78 6.14
C LYS A 133 4.54 -4.02 7.49
N LYS A 134 4.12 -3.32 8.53
CA LYS A 134 4.64 -3.45 9.91
C LYS A 134 3.53 -3.19 10.93
N ALA A 135 3.87 -3.18 12.21
CA ALA A 135 2.94 -2.75 13.24
C ALA A 135 2.45 -1.33 12.95
N ILE A 136 1.15 -1.10 13.10
CA ILE A 136 0.52 0.20 13.01
C ILE A 136 -0.13 0.53 14.35
N GLY A 137 0.09 1.75 14.83
CA GLY A 137 -0.56 2.23 16.05
C GLY A 137 -2.04 2.55 15.79
N ASP A 138 -2.85 2.35 16.82
CA ASP A 138 -4.31 2.55 16.78
C ASP A 138 -4.72 3.89 16.19
N ARG A 139 -4.04 4.97 16.61
CA ARG A 139 -4.28 6.32 16.07
C ARG A 139 -3.98 6.41 14.58
N ALA A 140 -2.86 5.83 14.12
CA ALA A 140 -2.51 5.87 12.70
C ALA A 140 -3.49 5.07 11.85
N ALA A 141 -3.96 3.92 12.37
CA ALA A 141 -4.96 3.07 11.73
C ALA A 141 -6.28 3.83 11.53
N ILE A 142 -6.76 4.51 12.57
CA ILE A 142 -7.99 5.34 12.51
C ILE A 142 -7.84 6.50 11.53
N GLU A 143 -6.76 7.29 11.63
CA GLU A 143 -6.52 8.43 10.74
C GLU A 143 -6.45 8.01 9.27
N PHE A 144 -5.81 6.86 9.00
CA PHE A 144 -5.76 6.29 7.66
C PHE A 144 -7.16 5.94 7.15
N ALA A 145 -7.90 5.12 7.91
CA ALA A 145 -9.18 4.59 7.50
C ALA A 145 -10.21 5.72 7.27
N VAL A 146 -10.31 6.67 8.20
CA VAL A 146 -11.24 7.80 8.10
C VAL A 146 -10.96 8.61 6.83
N ALA A 147 -9.72 9.02 6.61
CA ALA A 147 -9.36 9.81 5.44
C ALA A 147 -9.53 9.03 4.12
N PHE A 148 -9.23 7.72 4.13
CA PHE A 148 -9.45 6.85 2.98
C PHE A 148 -10.93 6.86 2.56
N TYR A 149 -11.85 6.64 3.49
CA TYR A 149 -13.28 6.63 3.20
C TYR A 149 -13.84 8.03 2.90
N ASP A 150 -13.36 9.08 3.53
CA ASP A 150 -13.71 10.47 3.18
C ASP A 150 -13.37 10.79 1.71
N ALA A 151 -12.21 10.32 1.23
CA ALA A 151 -11.81 10.50 -0.16
C ALA A 151 -12.69 9.69 -1.12
N LEU A 152 -12.98 8.41 -0.82
CA LEU A 152 -13.89 7.58 -1.62
C LEU A 152 -15.29 8.21 -1.69
N ALA A 153 -15.84 8.63 -0.56
CA ALA A 153 -17.15 9.27 -0.48
C ALA A 153 -17.22 10.65 -1.17
N SER A 154 -16.05 11.23 -1.44
CA SER A 154 -15.90 12.42 -2.28
C SER A 154 -15.76 12.09 -3.79
N GLY A 155 -15.92 10.81 -4.19
CA GLY A 155 -15.83 10.35 -5.57
C GLY A 155 -14.41 10.21 -6.10
N ARG A 156 -13.41 10.07 -5.21
CA ARG A 156 -12.01 9.87 -5.62
C ARG A 156 -11.71 8.38 -5.80
N PRO A 157 -10.83 8.02 -6.74
CA PRO A 157 -10.45 6.61 -6.95
C PRO A 157 -9.65 6.06 -5.76
N VAL A 158 -9.59 4.72 -5.66
CA VAL A 158 -8.95 3.99 -4.54
C VAL A 158 -7.49 4.41 -4.35
N GLU A 159 -6.73 4.61 -5.44
CA GLU A 159 -5.31 5.01 -5.36
C GLU A 159 -5.14 6.41 -4.75
N PHE A 160 -6.04 7.33 -5.08
CA PHE A 160 -6.04 8.65 -4.46
C PHE A 160 -6.42 8.54 -2.98
N ALA A 161 -7.48 7.79 -2.66
CA ALA A 161 -7.94 7.58 -1.30
C ALA A 161 -6.85 6.97 -0.42
N TYR A 162 -6.11 5.98 -0.92
CA TYR A 162 -4.95 5.42 -0.24
C TYR A 162 -3.87 6.47 0.06
N LYS A 163 -3.47 7.27 -0.95
CA LYS A 163 -2.48 8.33 -0.75
C LYS A 163 -2.97 9.40 0.23
N PHE A 164 -4.25 9.71 0.20
CA PHE A 164 -4.88 10.67 1.10
C PHE A 164 -4.89 10.17 2.55
N GLY A 165 -5.19 8.88 2.77
CA GLY A 165 -5.08 8.23 4.09
C GLY A 165 -3.65 8.28 4.65
N CYS A 166 -2.63 7.98 3.82
CA CYS A 166 -1.23 8.10 4.22
C CYS A 166 -0.86 9.57 4.59
N ALA A 167 -1.38 10.55 3.84
CA ALA A 167 -1.15 11.96 4.14
C ALA A 167 -1.83 12.38 5.46
N ALA A 168 -3.02 11.85 5.77
CA ALA A 168 -3.73 12.13 7.02
C ALA A 168 -2.95 11.65 8.24
N ILE A 169 -2.35 10.44 8.21
CA ILE A 169 -1.45 9.96 9.28
C ILE A 169 -0.34 11.00 9.54
N ARG A 170 0.27 11.52 8.48
CA ARG A 170 1.34 12.51 8.59
C ARG A 170 0.83 13.84 9.15
N LEU A 171 -0.35 14.30 8.71
CA LEU A 171 -1.00 15.52 9.22
C LEU A 171 -1.33 15.40 10.71
N ALA A 172 -1.71 14.21 11.18
CA ALA A 172 -1.94 13.93 12.59
C ALA A 172 -0.63 13.88 13.44
N GLY A 173 0.54 14.08 12.81
CA GLY A 173 1.84 14.06 13.47
C GLY A 173 2.31 12.65 13.87
N VAL A 174 1.75 11.60 13.27
CA VAL A 174 2.13 10.21 13.53
C VAL A 174 3.14 9.75 12.47
N PRO A 175 4.35 9.28 12.84
CA PRO A 175 5.41 8.92 11.88
C PRO A 175 5.21 7.51 11.28
N GLU A 176 3.98 7.16 10.89
CA GLU A 176 3.59 5.84 10.39
C GLU A 176 2.96 5.89 8.98
N GLN A 177 3.06 7.03 8.30
CA GLN A 177 2.45 7.26 6.98
C GLN A 177 2.95 6.31 5.87
N LEU A 178 4.05 5.61 6.08
CA LEU A 178 4.61 4.61 5.17
C LEU A 178 4.27 3.17 5.58
N THR A 179 3.48 2.98 6.64
CA THR A 179 3.05 1.65 7.11
C THR A 179 1.99 1.02 6.21
N PRO A 180 0.93 1.76 5.77
CA PRO A 180 -0.02 1.21 4.81
C PRO A 180 0.65 0.98 3.45
N ILE A 181 0.26 -0.09 2.77
CA ILE A 181 0.67 -0.41 1.40
C ILE A 181 -0.56 -0.71 0.56
N LEU A 182 -0.53 -0.34 -0.70
CA LEU A 182 -1.53 -0.69 -1.69
C LEU A 182 -0.97 -1.77 -2.63
N LYS A 183 -1.71 -2.85 -2.79
CA LYS A 183 -1.46 -3.90 -3.79
C LYS A 183 -2.58 -3.89 -4.81
N LYS A 184 -2.22 -4.09 -6.07
CA LYS A 184 -3.16 -4.18 -7.19
C LYS A 184 -3.11 -5.57 -7.80
N LYS A 185 -4.24 -6.01 -8.34
CA LYS A 185 -4.28 -7.23 -9.14
C LYS A 185 -3.37 -7.07 -10.36
N PRO A 186 -2.56 -8.08 -10.73
CA PRO A 186 -1.58 -7.98 -11.82
C PRO A 186 -2.12 -7.49 -13.17
N ASP A 187 -3.38 -7.81 -13.51
CA ASP A 187 -3.98 -7.51 -14.82
C ASP A 187 -4.75 -6.19 -14.87
N ILE A 188 -4.75 -5.39 -13.80
CA ILE A 188 -5.58 -4.17 -13.74
C ILE A 188 -5.00 -3.04 -14.57
N ASP A 189 -3.68 -2.94 -14.67
CA ASP A 189 -3.01 -1.87 -15.41
C ASP A 189 -3.23 -1.98 -16.93
N GLU A 190 -3.51 -3.18 -17.48
CA GLU A 190 -3.85 -3.37 -18.90
C GLU A 190 -5.29 -2.96 -19.26
N LYS A 191 -6.25 -3.01 -18.34
CA LYS A 191 -7.66 -2.69 -18.60
C LYS A 191 -7.97 -1.19 -18.52
N VAL A 192 -7.24 -0.44 -17.73
CA VAL A 192 -7.43 1.02 -17.57
C VAL A 192 -7.06 1.78 -18.86
N ILE A 193 -6.18 1.23 -19.69
CA ILE A 193 -5.79 1.82 -20.97
C ILE A 193 -6.91 1.68 -22.04
N LYS A 194 -7.91 0.81 -21.85
CA LYS A 194 -8.96 0.51 -22.85
C LYS A 194 -10.32 1.16 -22.64
N ILE A 195 -10.54 1.89 -21.55
CA ILE A 195 -11.83 2.54 -21.29
C ILE A 195 -11.67 4.05 -21.26
N SER A 196 -11.99 4.65 -22.40
CA SER A 196 -12.52 5.99 -22.64
C SER A 196 -11.56 7.10 -23.02
N LEU A 197 -11.84 7.57 -24.21
CA LEU A 197 -12.24 8.97 -24.39
C LEU A 197 -13.12 9.03 -25.65
N PRO A 198 -14.26 9.75 -25.66
CA PRO A 198 -14.89 10.17 -26.90
C PRO A 198 -13.98 11.20 -27.57
N GLN A 199 -13.66 10.94 -28.83
CA GLN A 199 -12.91 11.88 -29.63
C GLN A 199 -13.77 13.11 -29.91
N GLU A 200 -13.44 14.23 -29.29
CA GLU A 200 -13.70 15.53 -29.89
C GLU A 200 -12.42 16.03 -30.55
N GLN A 201 -12.50 16.12 -31.87
CA GLN A 201 -11.44 16.64 -32.72
C GLN A 201 -11.22 18.11 -32.45
N LEU A 202 -10.05 18.49 -31.92
CA LEU A 202 -9.48 19.81 -32.06
C LEU A 202 -8.06 19.67 -32.60
N SER A 203 -7.95 19.99 -33.87
CA SER A 203 -6.69 20.11 -34.61
C SER A 203 -5.91 21.31 -34.10
N VAL A 204 -4.67 21.10 -33.58
CA VAL A 204 -3.65 22.14 -33.43
C VAL A 204 -2.29 21.56 -33.89
N PRO A 205 -1.42 22.39 -34.50
CA PRO A 205 -0.34 21.92 -35.36
C PRO A 205 0.86 21.37 -34.62
N ASN A 206 1.49 20.45 -35.31
CA ASN A 206 2.73 19.77 -35.02
C ASN A 206 3.89 20.75 -34.74
N GLU A 207 4.46 20.72 -33.54
CA GLU A 207 5.86 21.11 -33.33
C GLU A 207 6.48 20.32 -32.17
N LEU A 208 7.61 19.68 -32.51
CA LEU A 208 8.65 19.05 -31.67
C LEU A 208 8.22 17.87 -30.77
N ALA A 209 8.51 16.69 -31.28
CA ALA A 209 8.62 15.45 -30.52
C ALA A 209 9.77 15.56 -29.49
N SER A 210 9.44 15.73 -28.23
CA SER A 210 10.28 15.33 -27.11
C SER A 210 9.96 13.86 -26.79
N GLU A 211 10.95 12.99 -26.76
CA GLU A 211 10.82 11.59 -26.35
C GLU A 211 10.16 11.47 -24.98
N PRO A 212 9.30 10.45 -24.74
CA PRO A 212 8.66 10.29 -23.43
C PRO A 212 9.72 9.99 -22.38
N ASP A 213 9.75 10.79 -21.31
CA ASP A 213 10.50 10.50 -20.08
C ASP A 213 10.07 9.10 -19.57
N GLN A 214 10.97 8.13 -19.71
CA GLN A 214 10.70 6.78 -19.20
C GLN A 214 10.88 6.80 -17.68
N GLU A 215 9.78 6.76 -16.95
CA GLU A 215 9.81 6.59 -15.48
C GLU A 215 10.37 5.22 -15.09
N LEU A 216 11.00 5.16 -13.90
CA LEU A 216 11.46 3.90 -13.32
C LEU A 216 10.25 3.00 -13.00
N ASN A 217 10.23 1.81 -13.55
CA ASN A 217 9.23 0.80 -13.23
C ASN A 217 9.57 0.02 -11.95
N ASP A 218 8.66 -0.83 -11.49
CA ASP A 218 8.83 -1.64 -10.28
C ASP A 218 10.06 -2.55 -10.36
N SER A 219 10.32 -3.15 -11.53
CA SER A 219 11.50 -4.01 -11.76
C SER A 219 12.82 -3.24 -11.63
N ASP A 220 12.88 -2.00 -12.11
CA ASP A 220 14.07 -1.15 -11.96
C ASP A 220 14.34 -0.84 -10.49
N ARG A 221 13.29 -0.61 -9.69
CA ARG A 221 13.39 -0.35 -8.25
C ARG A 221 13.84 -1.59 -7.48
N GLU A 222 13.34 -2.77 -7.84
CA GLU A 222 13.78 -4.04 -7.27
C GLU A 222 15.25 -4.30 -7.56
N ILE A 223 15.70 -4.06 -8.79
CA ILE A 223 17.11 -4.19 -9.19
C ILE A 223 17.99 -3.23 -8.38
N LEU A 224 17.63 -1.97 -8.24
CA LEU A 224 18.39 -1.01 -7.43
C LEU A 224 18.45 -1.43 -5.96
N THR A 225 17.36 -1.93 -5.41
CA THR A 225 17.29 -2.44 -4.04
C THR A 225 18.21 -3.65 -3.85
N GLU A 226 18.18 -4.63 -4.76
CA GLU A 226 19.07 -5.80 -4.74
C GLU A 226 20.54 -5.40 -4.83
N LEU A 227 20.87 -4.47 -5.72
CA LEU A 227 22.25 -4.01 -5.90
C LEU A 227 22.77 -3.24 -4.70
N LEU A 228 21.94 -2.44 -4.02
CA LEU A 228 22.30 -1.78 -2.76
C LEU A 228 22.65 -2.80 -1.68
N ILE A 229 21.85 -3.85 -1.53
CA ILE A 229 22.12 -4.91 -0.56
C ILE A 229 23.43 -5.63 -0.91
N ARG A 230 23.56 -6.11 -2.15
CA ARG A 230 24.73 -6.87 -2.61
C ARG A 230 26.04 -6.08 -2.57
N SER A 231 25.97 -4.76 -2.70
CA SER A 231 27.15 -3.89 -2.63
C SER A 231 27.66 -3.66 -1.21
N GLY A 232 26.93 -4.09 -0.17
CA GLY A 232 27.21 -3.78 1.22
C GLY A 232 26.91 -2.33 1.61
N ARG A 233 26.37 -1.52 0.70
CA ARG A 233 26.06 -0.10 0.97
C ARG A 233 24.79 0.08 1.79
N ALA A 234 23.97 -0.94 1.90
CA ALA A 234 22.82 -1.00 2.79
C ALA A 234 23.19 -1.38 4.22
N GLU A 235 24.42 -1.87 4.48
CA GLU A 235 24.88 -2.19 5.82
C GLU A 235 24.84 -0.98 6.75
N TYR A 236 24.44 -1.18 7.99
CA TYR A 236 24.24 -0.11 8.98
C TYR A 236 25.42 0.88 9.05
N SER A 237 26.65 0.36 9.01
CA SER A 237 27.90 1.17 9.02
C SER A 237 28.08 2.06 7.79
N ALA A 238 27.51 1.64 6.64
CA ALA A 238 27.66 2.32 5.34
C ALA A 238 26.54 3.32 5.02
N ARG A 239 25.35 3.19 5.64
CA ARG A 239 24.14 3.97 5.33
C ARG A 239 24.36 5.48 5.39
N LYS A 240 24.99 5.95 6.48
CA LYS A 240 25.24 7.38 6.67
C LYS A 240 26.17 7.94 5.58
N ALA A 241 27.20 7.19 5.22
CA ALA A 241 28.12 7.58 4.18
C ALA A 241 27.46 7.60 2.79
N LEU A 242 26.60 6.63 2.51
CA LEU A 242 25.79 6.59 1.27
C LEU A 242 24.88 7.82 1.18
N CYS A 243 24.13 8.14 2.23
CA CYS A 243 23.23 9.30 2.25
C CYS A 243 23.97 10.61 2.02
N ILE A 244 25.10 10.83 2.70
CA ILE A 244 25.93 12.03 2.52
C ILE A 244 26.43 12.14 1.08
N LYS A 245 26.94 11.06 0.48
CA LYS A 245 27.45 11.03 -0.90
C LYS A 245 26.35 11.29 -1.93
N THR A 246 25.16 10.83 -1.69
CA THR A 246 24.02 11.02 -2.58
C THR A 246 23.31 12.36 -2.39
N GLY A 247 23.68 13.10 -1.34
CA GLY A 247 23.09 14.41 -1.03
C GLY A 247 21.78 14.31 -0.25
N ILE A 248 21.51 13.16 0.36
CA ILE A 248 20.34 12.93 1.19
C ILE A 248 20.71 13.27 2.63
N GLU A 249 19.91 14.10 3.29
CA GLU A 249 20.13 14.41 4.71
C GLU A 249 19.75 13.23 5.60
N PRO A 250 20.70 12.62 6.32
CA PRO A 250 20.43 11.43 7.15
C PRO A 250 19.37 11.65 8.23
N ASN A 251 19.21 12.89 8.71
CA ASN A 251 18.26 13.23 9.77
C ASN A 251 16.79 13.22 9.29
N GLN A 252 16.57 13.26 7.98
CA GLN A 252 15.21 13.19 7.39
C GLN A 252 14.73 11.75 7.18
N LEU A 253 15.62 10.77 7.33
CA LEU A 253 15.33 9.37 7.10
C LEU A 253 15.21 8.63 8.45
N GLY A 254 14.01 8.62 9.04
CA GLY A 254 13.75 7.95 10.33
C GLY A 254 14.06 6.46 10.37
N PHE A 255 14.12 5.80 9.19
CA PHE A 255 14.42 4.37 9.03
C PHE A 255 15.91 4.01 9.06
N LEU A 256 16.82 4.99 9.11
CA LEU A 256 18.28 4.73 9.09
C LEU A 256 18.78 3.89 10.26
N ARG A 257 18.12 3.93 11.41
CA ARG A 257 18.67 3.42 12.69
C ARG A 257 18.16 2.05 13.13
N GLN A 258 17.02 1.56 12.62
CA GLN A 258 16.35 0.37 13.17
C GLN A 258 15.84 -0.64 12.14
N SER A 259 16.19 -0.51 10.86
CA SER A 259 15.77 -1.42 9.80
C SER A 259 16.86 -2.43 9.43
N THR A 260 16.46 -3.59 8.88
CA THR A 260 17.41 -4.51 8.24
C THR A 260 18.05 -3.85 7.01
N ASP A 261 19.11 -4.45 6.45
CA ASP A 261 19.75 -3.94 5.24
C ASP A 261 18.80 -3.95 4.05
N ALA A 262 17.92 -4.95 3.98
CA ALA A 262 16.89 -5.06 2.97
C ALA A 262 15.81 -3.98 3.11
N ASP A 263 15.32 -3.73 4.33
CA ASP A 263 14.33 -2.68 4.59
C ASP A 263 14.90 -1.31 4.27
N PHE A 264 16.15 -1.04 4.69
CA PHE A 264 16.81 0.22 4.39
C PHE A 264 16.91 0.47 2.88
N ALA A 265 17.38 -0.53 2.12
CA ALA A 265 17.53 -0.41 0.67
C ALA A 265 16.18 -0.14 -0.02
N LEU A 266 15.16 -0.92 0.34
CA LEU A 266 13.80 -0.79 -0.20
C LEU A 266 13.19 0.57 0.14
N GLU A 267 13.28 1.00 1.40
CA GLU A 267 12.71 2.27 1.85
C GLU A 267 13.42 3.46 1.21
N LEU A 268 14.75 3.39 1.05
CA LEU A 268 15.52 4.46 0.41
C LEU A 268 15.12 4.64 -1.06
N ILE A 269 15.10 3.57 -1.83
CA ILE A 269 14.72 3.64 -3.25
C ILE A 269 13.26 4.07 -3.42
N SER A 270 12.35 3.52 -2.60
CA SER A 270 10.93 3.91 -2.62
C SER A 270 10.72 5.37 -2.24
N TYR A 271 11.45 5.87 -1.24
CA TYR A 271 11.41 7.28 -0.85
C TYR A 271 11.86 8.19 -1.97
N LEU A 272 13.05 7.94 -2.54
CA LEU A 272 13.61 8.77 -3.61
C LEU A 272 12.72 8.79 -4.85
N HIS A 273 12.12 7.67 -5.19
CA HIS A 273 11.15 7.58 -6.28
C HIS A 273 9.87 8.37 -5.95
N SER A 274 9.35 8.29 -4.72
CA SER A 274 8.12 8.98 -4.32
C SER A 274 8.24 10.51 -4.29
N VAL A 275 9.44 11.04 -4.06
CA VAL A 275 9.73 12.49 -4.08
C VAL A 275 10.33 12.97 -5.40
N ASP A 276 10.39 12.09 -6.41
CA ASP A 276 10.99 12.32 -7.74
C ASP A 276 12.44 12.88 -7.68
N ASP A 277 13.23 12.41 -6.70
CA ASP A 277 14.64 12.81 -6.59
C ASP A 277 15.53 12.01 -7.53
N LYS A 278 15.39 12.27 -8.84
CA LYS A 278 16.20 11.68 -9.91
C LYS A 278 17.69 11.90 -9.71
N GLN A 279 18.09 13.03 -9.10
CA GLN A 279 19.50 13.34 -8.87
C GLN A 279 20.13 12.40 -7.83
N ALA A 280 19.45 12.14 -6.72
CA ALA A 280 19.92 11.21 -5.70
C ALA A 280 19.94 9.77 -6.25
N LEU A 281 18.93 9.36 -7.02
CA LEU A 281 18.91 8.06 -7.70
C LEU A 281 20.07 7.90 -8.68
N CYS A 282 20.40 8.92 -9.48
CA CYS A 282 21.57 8.92 -10.36
C CYS A 282 22.89 8.77 -9.59
N LYS A 283 23.02 9.44 -8.44
CA LYS A 283 24.21 9.30 -7.59
C LYS A 283 24.32 7.92 -6.98
N ILE A 284 23.19 7.30 -6.60
CA ILE A 284 23.16 5.90 -6.16
C ILE A 284 23.64 4.98 -7.28
N CYS A 285 23.15 5.14 -8.50
CA CYS A 285 23.62 4.36 -9.65
C CYS A 285 25.14 4.50 -9.84
N LYS A 286 25.68 5.72 -9.77
CA LYS A 286 27.16 5.96 -9.86
C LYS A 286 27.94 5.26 -8.74
N GLU A 287 27.43 5.27 -7.51
CA GLU A 287 28.04 4.54 -6.39
C GLU A 287 27.99 3.02 -6.56
N LEU A 288 26.94 2.49 -7.18
CA LEU A 288 26.81 1.06 -7.49
C LEU A 288 27.71 0.62 -8.65
N GLU A 289 27.93 1.46 -9.67
CA GLU A 289 28.87 1.19 -10.77
C GLU A 289 30.29 0.96 -10.31
N ILE A 290 30.69 1.56 -9.20
CA ILE A 290 32.04 1.34 -8.62
C ILE A 290 32.21 -0.15 -8.25
N VAL A 291 31.14 -0.82 -7.83
CA VAL A 291 31.13 -2.21 -7.42
C VAL A 291 30.83 -3.14 -8.60
N PHE A 292 29.82 -2.82 -9.41
CA PHE A 292 29.31 -3.66 -10.49
C PHE A 292 29.81 -3.18 -11.87
N LYS A 293 31.09 -3.36 -12.13
CA LYS A 293 31.76 -2.83 -13.34
C LYS A 293 31.53 -3.65 -14.61
N ARG A 294 31.02 -4.88 -14.52
CA ARG A 294 30.84 -5.83 -15.65
C ARG A 294 29.67 -6.77 -15.40
N GLY A 295 29.13 -7.34 -16.50
CA GLY A 295 28.08 -8.36 -16.45
C GLY A 295 26.68 -7.80 -16.44
N LYS A 296 25.69 -8.64 -16.09
CA LYS A 296 24.25 -8.31 -16.12
C LYS A 296 23.95 -7.04 -15.34
N TYR A 297 24.45 -6.91 -14.13
CA TYR A 297 24.17 -5.77 -13.25
C TYR A 297 24.71 -4.44 -13.78
N SER A 298 25.81 -4.45 -14.54
CA SER A 298 26.31 -3.25 -15.21
C SER A 298 25.35 -2.79 -16.32
N ALA A 299 24.81 -3.73 -17.10
CA ALA A 299 23.84 -3.42 -18.15
C ALA A 299 22.50 -2.92 -17.55
N ASP A 300 22.05 -3.54 -16.46
CA ASP A 300 20.85 -3.11 -15.74
C ASP A 300 20.99 -1.67 -15.21
N LEU A 301 22.16 -1.33 -14.63
CA LEU A 301 22.46 0.03 -14.15
C LEU A 301 22.51 1.06 -15.29
N GLU A 302 23.09 0.72 -16.44
CA GLU A 302 23.10 1.60 -17.60
C GLU A 302 21.68 1.87 -18.14
N ASN A 303 20.83 0.83 -18.19
CA ASN A 303 19.44 0.99 -18.58
C ASN A 303 18.67 1.91 -17.61
N ILE A 304 18.83 1.70 -16.30
CA ILE A 304 18.21 2.54 -15.27
C ILE A 304 18.70 4.00 -15.36
N LYS A 305 20.00 4.21 -15.55
CA LYS A 305 20.58 5.56 -15.73
C LYS A 305 20.05 6.26 -16.98
N SER A 306 19.84 5.52 -18.06
CA SER A 306 19.22 6.05 -19.27
C SER A 306 17.80 6.55 -19.01
N LYS A 307 16.98 5.76 -18.29
CA LYS A 307 15.61 6.14 -17.90
C LYS A 307 15.58 7.36 -16.97
N LEU A 308 16.57 7.49 -16.09
CA LEU A 308 16.70 8.62 -15.17
C LEU A 308 17.31 9.87 -15.81
N ASN A 309 17.76 9.81 -17.06
CA ASN A 309 18.56 10.87 -17.72
C ASN A 309 19.78 11.28 -16.89
N CYS A 310 20.50 10.31 -16.31
CA CYS A 310 21.69 10.57 -15.53
C CYS A 310 22.83 11.12 -16.39
N LYS A 311 23.28 12.32 -16.09
CA LYS A 311 24.44 12.99 -16.73
C LYS A 311 25.76 12.63 -16.04
#